data_60a50bc84f5de27ec5b5b1191d2b35c9
#
_entry.id   60a50bc84f5de27ec5b5b1191d2b35c9
#
_cell.length_a   1.000
_cell.length_b   1.000
_cell.length_c   1.000
_cell.angle_alpha   90.00
_cell.angle_beta   90.00
_cell.angle_gamma   90.00
#
_symmetry.space_group_name_H-M   'P 1'
#
loop_
_entity.id
_entity.type
_entity.pdbx_description
1 polymer ?
#
loop_
_entity_poly.entity_id
_entity_poly.type
_entity_poly.pdbx_seq_one_letter_code
_entity_poly.pdbx_strand_id
1 'polypeptide(L)'
;MGYISYTHVERLGHPNVDGLLIGECYVFPKLDGTNAVLWSDREEGGVCTGSRKRDLSLPDAADNHGFRHAMQERWNNSELDWLQETYDGVRFPLFYGEWLVPHTLKTYRQEAWREFYVFDARCPDTGRYLHYDTWAQRLRDAGAKVLEPLQIIKNPTEEDIVHVRDTANTYLIAENSGVGEGVVVKNYEFSNHVGKTVWGKSVRNDFKEENRRAMGSPERDGSFQVECAIAEEYVTQAFVTKTRAKVEMAMAEQAWRDDPALTSMTYKQVIETMRGSLIPRLLQTVYQELVDEETAAFVKKHKDPTINFKKLRAFTIAQVKKFAPDLF
;
A
#
# COMPACT_ATOMS: atom_id res chain seq x y z
N MET A 1 -25.14 1.57 3.72
CA MET A 1 -24.01 2.27 4.37
C MET A 1 -22.83 2.33 3.41
N GLY A 2 -22.16 3.50 3.30
CA GLY A 2 -21.19 3.71 2.24
C GLY A 2 -19.75 3.27 2.59
N TYR A 3 -19.01 2.95 1.56
CA TYR A 3 -17.57 2.73 1.56
C TYR A 3 -16.81 3.90 2.23
N ILE A 4 -15.82 3.57 3.07
CA ILE A 4 -14.88 4.54 3.63
C ILE A 4 -13.46 4.11 3.22
N SER A 5 -12.69 5.02 2.62
CA SER A 5 -11.31 4.75 2.22
C SER A 5 -10.39 4.56 3.43
N TYR A 6 -9.40 3.67 3.30
CA TYR A 6 -8.37 3.51 4.33
C TYR A 6 -7.52 4.78 4.45
N THR A 7 -7.05 5.07 5.67
CA THR A 7 -6.17 6.22 5.92
C THR A 7 -4.86 6.10 5.13
N HIS A 8 -4.26 7.24 4.82
CA HIS A 8 -2.92 7.23 4.25
C HIS A 8 -1.91 6.79 5.30
N VAL A 9 -0.98 5.90 4.92
CA VAL A 9 0.12 5.47 5.79
C VAL A 9 1.36 6.26 5.40
N GLU A 10 1.78 7.16 6.30
CA GLU A 10 2.89 8.07 6.07
C GLU A 10 4.25 7.39 6.33
N ARG A 11 5.33 7.93 5.78
CA ARG A 11 6.66 7.51 6.22
C ARG A 11 6.96 8.03 7.63
N LEU A 12 7.67 7.24 8.43
CA LEU A 12 8.26 7.75 9.66
C LEU A 12 9.19 8.92 9.34
N GLY A 13 9.13 9.98 10.14
CA GLY A 13 9.78 11.27 9.89
C GLY A 13 8.97 12.27 9.05
N HIS A 14 7.77 11.89 8.56
CA HIS A 14 6.85 12.85 7.95
C HIS A 14 6.11 13.64 9.03
N PRO A 15 5.86 14.97 8.88
CA PRO A 15 5.21 15.80 9.91
C PRO A 15 3.84 15.30 10.37
N ASN A 16 3.08 14.62 9.51
CA ASN A 16 1.78 14.04 9.88
C ASN A 16 1.86 12.92 10.91
N VAL A 17 3.04 12.34 11.15
CA VAL A 17 3.28 11.27 12.12
C VAL A 17 4.25 11.68 13.23
N ASP A 18 4.50 12.99 13.38
CA ASP A 18 5.25 13.51 14.52
C ASP A 18 4.52 13.16 15.82
N GLY A 19 5.23 12.51 16.74
CA GLY A 19 4.66 12.02 18.01
C GLY A 19 4.00 10.64 17.92
N LEU A 20 3.89 10.01 16.76
CA LEU A 20 3.33 8.65 16.62
C LEU A 20 4.01 7.62 17.53
N LEU A 21 5.31 7.76 17.75
CA LEU A 21 6.12 6.82 18.55
C LEU A 21 6.03 7.07 20.07
N ILE A 22 5.22 8.03 20.51
CA ILE A 22 5.00 8.30 21.95
C ILE A 22 3.83 7.45 22.44
N GLY A 23 4.06 6.57 23.39
CA GLY A 23 3.06 5.64 23.94
C GLY A 23 3.26 4.22 23.42
N GLU A 24 2.20 3.43 23.42
CA GLU A 24 2.23 2.04 22.97
C GLU A 24 2.09 1.95 21.45
N CYS A 25 3.06 1.31 20.83
CA CYS A 25 3.16 1.17 19.38
C CYS A 25 3.11 -0.29 18.96
N TYR A 26 2.19 -0.62 18.08
CA TYR A 26 2.04 -1.92 17.44
C TYR A 26 2.80 -1.90 16.12
N VAL A 27 3.80 -2.76 15.97
CA VAL A 27 4.62 -2.85 14.76
C VAL A 27 4.17 -4.05 13.94
N PHE A 28 3.43 -3.79 12.86
CA PHE A 28 2.90 -4.83 11.97
C PHE A 28 3.79 -5.07 10.76
N PRO A 29 3.84 -6.30 10.22
CA PRO A 29 4.44 -6.52 8.91
C PRO A 29 3.69 -5.72 7.84
N LYS A 30 4.42 -5.08 6.94
CA LYS A 30 3.84 -4.47 5.74
C LYS A 30 3.81 -5.52 4.64
N LEU A 31 2.62 -6.00 4.31
CA LEU A 31 2.44 -6.93 3.20
C LEU A 31 2.48 -6.19 1.86
N ASP A 32 2.99 -6.86 0.83
CA ASP A 32 3.08 -6.35 -0.54
C ASP A 32 2.05 -7.06 -1.42
N GLY A 33 0.82 -6.63 -1.31
CA GLY A 33 -0.33 -7.09 -2.08
C GLY A 33 -1.15 -5.91 -2.61
N THR A 34 -2.45 -5.98 -2.47
CA THR A 34 -3.36 -4.87 -2.76
C THR A 34 -4.29 -4.60 -1.60
N ASN A 35 -4.35 -3.33 -1.20
CA ASN A 35 -5.24 -2.91 -0.11
C ASN A 35 -6.70 -3.16 -0.48
N ALA A 36 -7.42 -3.77 0.43
CA ALA A 36 -8.82 -4.12 0.28
C ALA A 36 -9.61 -3.83 1.55
N VAL A 37 -10.90 -3.67 1.41
CA VAL A 37 -11.84 -3.51 2.52
C VAL A 37 -13.04 -4.41 2.32
N LEU A 38 -13.55 -4.95 3.43
CA LEU A 38 -14.63 -5.91 3.46
C LEU A 38 -15.61 -5.52 4.56
N TRP A 39 -16.91 -5.51 4.25
CA TRP A 39 -17.97 -5.27 5.24
C TRP A 39 -19.26 -5.97 4.85
N SER A 40 -20.17 -6.13 5.80
CA SER A 40 -21.51 -6.65 5.51
C SER A 40 -22.48 -5.51 5.19
N ASP A 41 -23.33 -5.73 4.20
CA ASP A 41 -24.46 -4.83 3.93
C ASP A 41 -25.46 -4.89 5.09
N ARG A 42 -25.83 -3.73 5.63
CA ARG A 42 -26.75 -3.62 6.75
C ARG A 42 -28.21 -3.86 6.36
N GLU A 43 -28.56 -3.63 5.11
CA GLU A 43 -29.96 -3.63 4.63
C GLU A 43 -30.30 -4.93 3.91
N GLU A 44 -29.43 -5.37 3.02
CA GLU A 44 -29.67 -6.53 2.15
C GLU A 44 -28.99 -7.81 2.64
N GLY A 45 -28.10 -7.70 3.62
CA GLY A 45 -27.42 -8.88 4.21
C GLY A 45 -26.42 -9.54 3.29
N GLY A 46 -25.75 -8.78 2.42
CA GLY A 46 -24.71 -9.25 1.50
C GLY A 46 -23.30 -8.87 1.95
N VAL A 47 -22.29 -9.33 1.20
CA VAL A 47 -20.92 -8.90 1.34
C VAL A 47 -20.62 -7.73 0.41
N CYS A 48 -20.04 -6.69 0.98
CA CYS A 48 -19.55 -5.53 0.27
C CYS A 48 -18.02 -5.52 0.27
N THR A 49 -17.44 -5.09 -0.84
CA THR A 49 -15.99 -5.06 -1.02
C THR A 49 -15.52 -3.71 -1.53
N GLY A 50 -14.29 -3.34 -1.20
CA GLY A 50 -13.67 -2.13 -1.71
C GLY A 50 -12.16 -2.31 -1.88
N SER A 51 -11.55 -1.41 -2.64
CA SER A 51 -10.11 -1.20 -2.69
C SER A 51 -9.75 0.02 -1.84
N ARG A 52 -8.50 0.44 -1.83
CA ARG A 52 -8.08 1.62 -1.05
C ARG A 52 -8.88 2.90 -1.35
N LYS A 53 -9.33 3.09 -2.59
CA LYS A 53 -9.96 4.35 -3.04
C LYS A 53 -11.32 4.15 -3.71
N ARG A 54 -11.82 2.92 -3.82
CA ARG A 54 -13.01 2.61 -4.61
C ARG A 54 -13.90 1.60 -3.91
N ASP A 55 -15.19 1.86 -3.95
CA ASP A 55 -16.22 0.88 -3.66
C ASP A 55 -16.32 -0.09 -4.84
N LEU A 56 -16.13 -1.38 -4.58
CA LEU A 56 -16.21 -2.45 -5.57
C LEU A 56 -17.57 -3.15 -5.54
N SER A 57 -18.46 -2.78 -4.63
CA SER A 57 -19.80 -3.36 -4.55
C SER A 57 -20.76 -2.79 -5.60
N LEU A 58 -20.37 -1.68 -6.23
CA LEU A 58 -21.15 -1.07 -7.32
C LEU A 58 -21.20 -2.00 -8.54
N PRO A 59 -22.32 -2.03 -9.29
CA PRO A 59 -22.53 -2.98 -10.40
C PRO A 59 -21.39 -2.99 -11.45
N ASP A 60 -20.88 -1.81 -11.79
CA ASP A 60 -19.86 -1.63 -12.83
C ASP A 60 -18.42 -1.53 -12.29
N ALA A 61 -18.22 -1.85 -11.01
CA ALA A 61 -16.89 -1.76 -10.41
C ALA A 61 -15.98 -2.89 -10.90
N ALA A 62 -14.76 -2.52 -11.30
CA ALA A 62 -13.73 -3.50 -11.65
C ALA A 62 -13.31 -4.30 -10.41
N ASP A 63 -13.02 -5.58 -10.62
CA ASP A 63 -12.50 -6.45 -9.57
C ASP A 63 -11.06 -6.05 -9.18
N ASN A 64 -10.77 -6.03 -7.88
CA ASN A 64 -9.44 -5.76 -7.35
C ASN A 64 -8.59 -7.04 -7.34
N HIS A 65 -8.05 -7.43 -8.49
CA HIS A 65 -7.24 -8.64 -8.67
C HIS A 65 -7.91 -9.95 -8.20
N GLY A 66 -9.19 -10.11 -8.44
CA GLY A 66 -9.97 -11.28 -8.03
C GLY A 66 -10.53 -11.18 -6.60
N PHE A 67 -10.29 -10.07 -5.88
CA PHE A 67 -10.74 -9.91 -4.49
C PHE A 67 -12.26 -9.96 -4.34
N ARG A 68 -12.97 -9.16 -5.14
CA ARG A 68 -14.45 -9.12 -5.09
C ARG A 68 -15.05 -10.51 -5.34
N HIS A 69 -14.58 -11.17 -6.39
CA HIS A 69 -15.07 -12.50 -6.74
C HIS A 69 -14.80 -13.52 -5.63
N ALA A 70 -13.57 -13.55 -5.11
CA ALA A 70 -13.20 -14.48 -4.04
C ALA A 70 -14.01 -14.24 -2.74
N MET A 71 -14.26 -12.97 -2.38
CA MET A 71 -15.06 -12.67 -1.19
C MET A 71 -16.54 -13.01 -1.38
N GLN A 72 -17.09 -12.84 -2.57
CA GLN A 72 -18.46 -13.27 -2.86
C GLN A 72 -18.62 -14.79 -2.79
N GLU A 73 -17.64 -15.54 -3.28
CA GLU A 73 -17.63 -17.01 -3.19
C GLU A 73 -17.56 -17.46 -1.71
N ARG A 74 -16.65 -16.87 -0.92
CA ARG A 74 -16.53 -17.17 0.52
C ARG A 74 -17.78 -16.80 1.30
N TRP A 75 -18.45 -15.70 0.96
CA TRP A 75 -19.73 -15.34 1.56
C TRP A 75 -20.79 -16.39 1.31
N ASN A 76 -20.92 -16.84 0.06
CA ASN A 76 -21.89 -17.89 -0.32
C ASN A 76 -21.62 -19.22 0.39
N ASN A 77 -20.37 -19.48 0.80
CA ASN A 77 -19.96 -20.67 1.55
C ASN A 77 -20.00 -20.48 3.08
N SER A 78 -20.53 -19.36 3.60
CA SER A 78 -20.57 -19.02 5.04
C SER A 78 -19.17 -18.89 5.70
N GLU A 79 -18.13 -18.67 4.94
CA GLU A 79 -16.77 -18.48 5.46
C GLU A 79 -16.54 -17.06 6.04
N LEU A 80 -17.50 -16.14 5.82
CA LEU A 80 -17.43 -14.75 6.23
C LEU A 80 -18.54 -14.34 7.23
N ASP A 81 -19.15 -15.30 7.92
CA ASP A 81 -20.24 -15.03 8.88
C ASP A 81 -19.82 -14.09 10.01
N TRP A 82 -18.52 -14.04 10.34
CA TRP A 82 -17.93 -13.11 11.28
C TRP A 82 -18.13 -11.62 10.90
N LEU A 83 -18.42 -11.29 9.65
CA LEU A 83 -18.77 -9.92 9.23
C LEU A 83 -20.06 -9.41 9.86
N GLN A 84 -20.92 -10.29 10.31
CA GLN A 84 -22.22 -9.94 10.91
C GLN A 84 -22.14 -9.76 12.42
N GLU A 85 -20.99 -10.06 13.03
CA GLU A 85 -20.78 -9.94 14.46
C GLU A 85 -20.54 -8.49 14.93
N THR A 86 -20.59 -8.34 16.26
CA THR A 86 -20.31 -7.06 16.91
C THR A 86 -18.91 -7.06 17.51
N TYR A 87 -18.12 -6.05 17.21
CA TYR A 87 -16.75 -5.88 17.71
C TYR A 87 -16.63 -4.51 18.40
N ASP A 88 -16.15 -4.49 19.63
CA ASP A 88 -16.02 -3.25 20.44
C ASP A 88 -17.31 -2.40 20.45
N GLY A 89 -18.47 -3.06 20.59
CA GLY A 89 -19.79 -2.41 20.52
C GLY A 89 -20.20 -1.91 19.13
N VAL A 90 -19.38 -2.09 18.11
CA VAL A 90 -19.65 -1.71 16.73
C VAL A 90 -20.23 -2.90 15.97
N ARG A 91 -21.45 -2.75 15.48
CA ARG A 91 -22.08 -3.71 14.58
C ARG A 91 -21.70 -3.39 13.14
N PHE A 92 -21.31 -4.41 12.39
CA PHE A 92 -20.87 -4.29 10.98
C PHE A 92 -19.70 -3.30 10.76
N PRO A 93 -18.55 -3.52 11.42
CA PRO A 93 -17.37 -2.69 11.14
C PRO A 93 -16.85 -2.92 9.72
N LEU A 94 -16.11 -1.94 9.19
CA LEU A 94 -15.34 -2.12 7.98
C LEU A 94 -14.00 -2.75 8.35
N PHE A 95 -13.68 -3.89 7.75
CA PHE A 95 -12.40 -4.58 7.93
C PHE A 95 -11.47 -4.27 6.77
N TYR A 96 -10.36 -3.61 7.05
CA TYR A 96 -9.31 -3.32 6.10
C TYR A 96 -8.24 -4.39 6.17
N GLY A 97 -7.73 -4.77 5.02
CA GLY A 97 -6.70 -5.80 4.93
C GLY A 97 -5.89 -5.69 3.65
N GLU A 98 -4.94 -6.61 3.53
CA GLU A 98 -4.20 -6.81 2.31
C GLU A 98 -4.70 -8.08 1.61
N TRP A 99 -5.16 -7.94 0.39
CA TRP A 99 -5.39 -9.07 -0.51
C TRP A 99 -4.05 -9.44 -1.13
N LEU A 100 -3.50 -10.58 -0.71
CA LEU A 100 -2.15 -10.98 -1.09
C LEU A 100 -2.15 -11.66 -2.46
N VAL A 101 -1.80 -10.91 -3.46
CA VAL A 101 -1.57 -11.37 -4.83
C VAL A 101 -0.14 -11.09 -5.25
N PRO A 102 0.44 -11.89 -6.17
CA PRO A 102 1.81 -11.66 -6.62
C PRO A 102 2.00 -10.23 -7.13
N HIS A 103 2.81 -9.47 -6.43
CA HIS A 103 3.13 -8.08 -6.72
C HIS A 103 4.65 -7.93 -6.91
N THR A 104 5.34 -7.15 -6.08
CA THR A 104 6.79 -6.97 -6.16
C THR A 104 7.52 -8.07 -5.40
N LEU A 105 7.08 -8.35 -4.16
CA LEU A 105 7.65 -9.41 -3.32
C LEU A 105 7.08 -10.77 -3.73
N LYS A 106 7.96 -11.67 -4.17
CA LYS A 106 7.59 -13.03 -4.58
C LYS A 106 8.03 -14.11 -3.58
N THR A 107 8.56 -13.69 -2.44
CA THR A 107 9.15 -14.55 -1.42
C THR A 107 8.16 -15.04 -0.38
N TYR A 108 6.87 -14.74 -0.52
CA TYR A 108 5.84 -15.29 0.33
C TYR A 108 5.66 -16.80 0.10
N ARG A 109 5.30 -17.51 1.17
CA ARG A 109 4.95 -18.94 1.11
C ARG A 109 3.76 -19.14 0.18
N GLN A 110 3.69 -20.33 -0.45
CA GLN A 110 2.65 -20.62 -1.46
C GLN A 110 1.23 -20.50 -0.89
N GLU A 111 1.02 -20.92 0.34
CA GLU A 111 -0.27 -20.87 1.03
C GLU A 111 -0.69 -19.46 1.49
N ALA A 112 0.20 -18.49 1.39
CA ALA A 112 -0.11 -17.10 1.73
C ALA A 112 -0.86 -16.38 0.62
N TRP A 113 -0.75 -16.84 -0.62
CA TRP A 113 -1.33 -16.19 -1.78
C TRP A 113 -2.86 -16.36 -1.86
N ARG A 114 -3.52 -15.34 -2.41
CA ARG A 114 -4.98 -15.27 -2.59
C ARG A 114 -5.74 -15.38 -1.27
N GLU A 115 -5.16 -14.79 -0.22
CA GLU A 115 -5.75 -14.66 1.09
C GLU A 115 -5.91 -13.19 1.48
N PHE A 116 -6.96 -12.90 2.24
CA PHE A 116 -7.24 -11.57 2.76
C PHE A 116 -6.77 -11.49 4.21
N TYR A 117 -5.72 -10.72 4.45
CA TYR A 117 -5.13 -10.52 5.78
C TYR A 117 -5.66 -9.22 6.39
N VAL A 118 -6.57 -9.35 7.33
CA VAL A 118 -7.17 -8.20 8.03
C VAL A 118 -6.14 -7.54 8.94
N PHE A 119 -5.99 -6.24 8.85
CA PHE A 119 -5.05 -5.47 9.66
C PHE A 119 -5.68 -4.31 10.43
N ASP A 120 -6.90 -3.88 10.12
CA ASP A 120 -7.67 -2.87 10.86
C ASP A 120 -9.16 -3.12 10.79
N ALA A 121 -9.86 -2.64 11.83
CA ALA A 121 -11.30 -2.53 11.88
C ALA A 121 -11.71 -1.08 12.15
N ARG A 122 -12.78 -0.61 11.52
CA ARG A 122 -13.23 0.77 11.62
C ARG A 122 -14.73 0.86 11.84
N CYS A 123 -15.15 1.68 12.79
CA CYS A 123 -16.56 2.00 13.00
C CYS A 123 -17.08 2.82 11.80
N PRO A 124 -18.10 2.35 11.11
CA PRO A 124 -18.63 3.04 9.94
C PRO A 124 -19.34 4.35 10.28
N ASP A 125 -19.93 4.46 11.48
CA ASP A 125 -20.75 5.61 11.89
C ASP A 125 -19.87 6.77 12.35
N THR A 126 -18.81 6.48 13.11
CA THR A 126 -17.92 7.50 13.68
C THR A 126 -16.64 7.69 12.88
N GLY A 127 -16.29 6.73 12.02
CA GLY A 127 -15.01 6.70 11.33
C GLY A 127 -13.79 6.40 12.24
N ARG A 128 -14.00 6.05 13.51
CA ARG A 128 -12.95 5.68 14.46
C ARG A 128 -12.42 4.29 14.14
N TYR A 129 -11.10 4.10 14.18
CA TYR A 129 -10.49 2.79 14.19
C TYR A 129 -10.71 2.11 15.54
N LEU A 130 -11.03 0.83 15.52
CA LEU A 130 -11.14 0.00 16.71
C LEU A 130 -9.74 -0.37 17.18
N HIS A 131 -9.53 -0.38 18.50
CA HIS A 131 -8.26 -0.84 19.06
C HIS A 131 -8.04 -2.32 18.71
N TYR A 132 -6.84 -2.71 18.30
CA TYR A 132 -6.51 -4.06 17.83
C TYR A 132 -6.95 -5.16 18.80
N ASP A 133 -6.70 -4.97 20.09
CA ASP A 133 -6.98 -5.97 21.12
C ASP A 133 -8.48 -6.22 21.33
N THR A 134 -9.35 -5.30 20.87
CA THR A 134 -10.81 -5.42 21.07
C THR A 134 -11.49 -6.32 20.03
N TRP A 135 -10.82 -6.60 18.92
CA TRP A 135 -11.42 -7.35 17.81
C TRP A 135 -10.55 -8.47 17.25
N ALA A 136 -9.23 -8.36 17.30
CA ALA A 136 -8.34 -9.21 16.51
C ALA A 136 -8.41 -10.69 16.92
N GLN A 137 -8.37 -10.98 18.23
CA GLN A 137 -8.44 -12.37 18.70
C GLN A 137 -9.78 -13.02 18.34
N ARG A 138 -10.89 -12.31 18.58
CA ARG A 138 -12.22 -12.81 18.25
C ARG A 138 -12.39 -13.09 16.75
N LEU A 139 -11.80 -12.24 15.91
CA LEU A 139 -11.85 -12.42 14.47
C LEU A 139 -11.03 -13.64 14.02
N ARG A 140 -9.87 -13.90 14.66
CA ARG A 140 -9.07 -15.12 14.44
C ARG A 140 -9.83 -16.36 14.86
N ASP A 141 -10.46 -16.34 16.03
CA ASP A 141 -11.26 -17.46 16.55
C ASP A 141 -12.43 -17.80 15.62
N ALA A 142 -12.95 -16.82 14.90
CA ALA A 142 -13.97 -16.98 13.86
C ALA A 142 -13.40 -17.40 12.48
N GLY A 143 -12.10 -17.70 12.39
CA GLY A 143 -11.46 -18.26 11.19
C GLY A 143 -10.90 -17.24 10.20
N ALA A 144 -11.00 -15.94 10.48
CA ALA A 144 -10.41 -14.92 9.61
C ALA A 144 -8.87 -14.86 9.74
N LYS A 145 -8.17 -14.55 8.66
CA LYS A 145 -6.73 -14.31 8.69
C LYS A 145 -6.49 -12.88 9.14
N VAL A 146 -6.03 -12.72 10.37
CA VAL A 146 -5.74 -11.43 10.98
C VAL A 146 -4.23 -11.25 11.08
N LEU A 147 -3.75 -10.10 10.62
CA LEU A 147 -2.35 -9.74 10.71
C LEU A 147 -1.96 -9.54 12.18
N GLU A 148 -0.87 -10.17 12.60
CA GLU A 148 -0.37 -10.04 13.97
C GLU A 148 0.77 -9.03 14.04
N PRO A 149 0.87 -8.24 15.12
CA PRO A 149 2.02 -7.38 15.30
C PRO A 149 3.28 -8.24 15.51
N LEU A 150 4.36 -7.88 14.84
CA LEU A 150 5.69 -8.47 15.05
C LEU A 150 6.17 -8.18 16.46
N GLN A 151 5.85 -6.99 16.95
CA GLN A 151 6.21 -6.53 18.30
C GLN A 151 5.28 -5.40 18.75
N ILE A 152 5.06 -5.31 20.07
CA ILE A 152 4.42 -4.16 20.72
C ILE A 152 5.49 -3.50 21.60
N ILE A 153 5.75 -2.21 21.38
CA ILE A 153 6.84 -1.49 22.04
C ILE A 153 6.30 -0.18 22.61
N LYS A 154 6.66 0.12 23.86
CA LYS A 154 6.32 1.40 24.49
C LYS A 154 7.40 2.43 24.22
N ASN A 155 7.03 3.58 23.67
CA ASN A 155 7.91 4.69 23.29
C ASN A 155 9.13 4.22 22.44
N PRO A 156 8.94 3.48 21.32
CA PRO A 156 10.06 3.06 20.51
C PRO A 156 10.77 4.25 19.88
N THR A 157 12.06 4.09 19.64
CA THR A 157 12.83 4.97 18.75
C THR A 157 12.66 4.57 17.28
N GLU A 158 13.07 5.40 16.33
CA GLU A 158 13.11 5.01 14.92
C GLU A 158 14.06 3.82 14.71
N GLU A 159 15.17 3.74 15.46
CA GLU A 159 16.14 2.64 15.43
C GLU A 159 15.49 1.31 15.86
N ASP A 160 14.65 1.32 16.90
CA ASP A 160 13.90 0.13 17.31
C ASP A 160 12.98 -0.36 16.20
N ILE A 161 12.27 0.55 15.53
CA ILE A 161 11.39 0.21 14.42
C ILE A 161 12.19 -0.36 13.24
N VAL A 162 13.35 0.23 12.93
CA VAL A 162 14.26 -0.27 11.89
C VAL A 162 14.78 -1.67 12.25
N HIS A 163 15.12 -1.90 13.52
CA HIS A 163 15.57 -3.21 13.99
C HIS A 163 14.49 -4.28 13.79
N VAL A 164 13.25 -4.03 14.23
CA VAL A 164 12.12 -4.96 14.02
C VAL A 164 11.88 -5.22 12.54
N ARG A 165 11.91 -4.18 11.71
CA ARG A 165 11.76 -4.30 10.25
C ARG A 165 12.79 -5.22 9.62
N ASP A 166 14.04 -5.13 10.05
CA ASP A 166 15.17 -5.79 9.40
C ASP A 166 15.48 -7.19 9.98
N THR A 167 15.01 -7.50 11.19
CA THR A 167 15.31 -8.76 11.87
C THR A 167 14.10 -9.65 12.13
N ALA A 168 12.93 -9.07 12.47
CA ALA A 168 11.75 -9.82 12.89
C ALA A 168 10.69 -9.98 11.78
N ASN A 169 10.80 -9.26 10.67
CA ASN A 169 9.77 -9.21 9.63
C ASN A 169 9.82 -10.41 8.67
N THR A 170 9.64 -11.60 9.20
CA THR A 170 9.59 -12.86 8.44
C THR A 170 8.16 -13.39 8.25
N TYR A 171 7.16 -12.61 8.60
CA TYR A 171 5.75 -12.99 8.54
C TYR A 171 5.35 -13.39 7.10
N LEU A 172 4.84 -14.62 6.96
CA LEU A 172 4.47 -15.25 5.69
C LEU A 172 5.62 -15.43 4.67
N ILE A 173 6.83 -15.05 4.98
CA ILE A 173 7.98 -15.21 4.09
C ILE A 173 8.42 -16.69 4.08
N ALA A 174 8.75 -17.22 2.92
CA ALA A 174 9.30 -18.57 2.78
C ALA A 174 10.66 -18.67 3.50
N GLU A 175 10.95 -19.84 4.04
CA GLU A 175 12.20 -20.09 4.77
C GLU A 175 13.42 -19.69 3.94
N ASN A 176 14.37 -19.02 4.58
CA ASN A 176 15.61 -18.53 3.97
C ASN A 176 15.44 -17.55 2.80
N SER A 177 14.25 -16.99 2.63
CA SER A 177 13.95 -16.03 1.54
C SER A 177 14.05 -14.57 1.96
N GLY A 178 14.69 -14.30 3.10
CA GLY A 178 14.92 -12.94 3.62
C GLY A 178 13.78 -12.44 4.51
N VAL A 179 13.47 -11.16 4.42
CA VAL A 179 12.45 -10.48 5.23
C VAL A 179 11.47 -9.72 4.34
N GLY A 180 10.33 -9.34 4.91
CA GLY A 180 9.26 -8.62 4.22
C GLY A 180 9.62 -7.21 3.76
N GLU A 181 8.69 -6.55 3.05
CA GLU A 181 8.87 -5.22 2.44
C GLU A 181 9.22 -4.13 3.46
N GLY A 182 8.62 -4.19 4.64
CA GLY A 182 8.73 -3.18 5.67
C GLY A 182 7.76 -3.43 6.82
N VAL A 183 7.57 -2.40 7.63
CA VAL A 183 6.62 -2.44 8.75
C VAL A 183 5.70 -1.24 8.74
N VAL A 184 4.52 -1.41 9.34
CA VAL A 184 3.57 -0.33 9.66
C VAL A 184 3.48 -0.20 11.17
N VAL A 185 3.69 1.01 11.67
CA VAL A 185 3.57 1.35 13.09
C VAL A 185 2.22 1.99 13.33
N LYS A 186 1.50 1.47 14.31
CA LYS A 186 0.20 1.99 14.75
C LYS A 186 0.24 2.32 16.23
N ASN A 187 -0.27 3.48 16.55
CA ASN A 187 -0.55 3.89 17.93
C ASN A 187 -2.01 4.35 17.96
N TYR A 188 -2.86 3.57 18.58
CA TYR A 188 -4.31 3.78 18.57
C TYR A 188 -4.76 5.01 19.37
N GLU A 189 -3.87 5.53 20.23
CA GLU A 189 -4.10 6.77 21.00
C GLU A 189 -3.60 8.02 20.24
N PHE A 190 -2.88 7.83 19.12
CA PHE A 190 -2.30 8.93 18.36
C PHE A 190 -3.30 9.53 17.37
N SER A 191 -3.35 10.85 17.36
CA SER A 191 -3.92 11.66 16.28
C SER A 191 -2.94 12.74 15.86
N ASN A 192 -2.87 13.04 14.59
CA ASN A 192 -2.00 14.09 14.08
C ASN A 192 -2.51 15.50 14.45
N HIS A 193 -1.75 16.52 14.07
CA HIS A 193 -2.04 17.92 14.37
C HIS A 193 -3.42 18.43 13.86
N VAL A 194 -4.07 17.70 12.95
CA VAL A 194 -5.44 17.99 12.47
C VAL A 194 -6.49 17.02 13.05
N GLY A 195 -6.15 16.28 14.09
CA GLY A 195 -7.06 15.37 14.80
C GLY A 195 -7.42 14.09 14.03
N LYS A 196 -6.62 13.70 13.02
CA LYS A 196 -6.86 12.47 12.24
C LYS A 196 -5.96 11.34 12.70
N THR A 197 -6.51 10.14 12.80
CA THR A 197 -5.73 8.91 12.96
C THR A 197 -4.93 8.65 11.68
N VAL A 198 -3.62 8.55 11.81
CA VAL A 198 -2.68 8.21 10.74
C VAL A 198 -1.67 7.21 11.26
N TRP A 199 -1.16 6.37 10.36
CA TRP A 199 -0.17 5.34 10.68
C TRP A 199 1.17 5.67 10.04
N GLY A 200 2.26 5.17 10.64
CA GLY A 200 3.61 5.32 10.13
C GLY A 200 4.09 4.06 9.42
N LYS A 201 4.89 4.19 8.36
CA LYS A 201 5.56 3.07 7.71
C LYS A 201 7.08 3.24 7.70
N SER A 202 7.80 2.14 7.88
CA SER A 202 9.22 2.03 7.62
C SER A 202 9.44 0.93 6.58
N VAL A 203 9.87 1.31 5.37
CA VAL A 203 10.05 0.41 4.24
C VAL A 203 11.55 0.23 3.97
N ARG A 204 11.97 -1.00 3.69
CA ARG A 204 13.37 -1.33 3.41
C ARG A 204 13.84 -0.71 2.10
N ASN A 205 15.04 -0.18 2.12
CA ASN A 205 15.69 0.32 0.92
C ASN A 205 16.29 -0.80 0.05
N ASP A 206 16.44 -2.02 0.57
CA ASP A 206 17.09 -3.15 -0.09
C ASP A 206 16.34 -3.70 -1.30
N PHE A 207 15.02 -3.52 -1.38
CA PHE A 207 14.29 -3.67 -2.63
C PHE A 207 14.88 -2.80 -3.76
N LYS A 208 15.65 -1.77 -3.39
CA LYS A 208 16.39 -0.90 -4.29
C LYS A 208 17.81 -1.41 -4.56
N GLU A 209 18.45 -2.15 -3.64
CA GLU A 209 19.86 -2.55 -3.76
C GLU A 209 20.06 -3.88 -4.49
N GLU A 210 19.16 -4.84 -4.42
CA GLU A 210 19.26 -6.07 -5.23
C GLU A 210 19.22 -5.77 -6.73
N ASN A 211 18.39 -4.82 -7.14
CA ASN A 211 18.38 -4.33 -8.51
C ASN A 211 19.63 -3.48 -8.86
N ARG A 212 20.27 -2.84 -7.87
CA ARG A 212 21.46 -2.00 -8.07
C ARG A 212 22.74 -2.83 -8.21
N ARG A 213 22.83 -4.03 -7.61
CA ARG A 213 23.96 -4.97 -7.77
C ARG A 213 23.92 -5.72 -9.10
N ALA A 214 22.74 -5.90 -9.70
CA ALA A 214 22.60 -6.51 -11.02
C ALA A 214 22.99 -5.57 -12.18
N MET A 215 23.10 -4.26 -11.92
CA MET A 215 23.47 -3.25 -12.91
C MET A 215 24.66 -2.45 -12.37
N GLY A 216 25.88 -2.82 -12.79
CA GLY A 216 27.15 -2.17 -12.39
C GLY A 216 27.07 -0.65 -12.37
N SER A 217 27.59 -0.03 -11.31
CA SER A 217 27.62 1.42 -11.14
C SER A 217 28.54 2.06 -12.19
N PRO A 218 28.10 3.08 -12.94
CA PRO A 218 29.01 3.91 -13.68
C PRO A 218 29.85 4.77 -12.73
N GLU A 219 31.12 4.92 -13.03
CA GLU A 219 32.03 5.81 -12.30
C GLU A 219 31.50 7.25 -12.30
N ARG A 220 31.59 7.92 -11.15
CA ARG A 220 31.10 9.28 -10.93
C ARG A 220 32.07 10.28 -11.54
N ASP A 221 31.65 10.96 -12.59
CA ASP A 221 32.27 12.19 -13.05
C ASP A 221 31.85 13.38 -12.14
N GLY A 222 32.78 14.30 -11.91
CA GLY A 222 32.85 15.30 -10.84
C GLY A 222 31.74 16.35 -10.68
N SER A 223 30.51 16.14 -11.18
CA SER A 223 29.37 17.02 -10.89
C SER A 223 28.27 16.27 -10.14
N PHE A 224 28.46 16.09 -8.84
CA PHE A 224 27.42 15.52 -7.97
C PHE A 224 26.21 16.47 -7.92
N GLN A 225 25.11 16.09 -8.60
CA GLN A 225 23.83 16.74 -8.47
C GLN A 225 22.97 15.92 -7.53
N VAL A 226 22.58 16.51 -6.41
CA VAL A 226 21.75 15.86 -5.39
C VAL A 226 20.45 15.33 -5.98
N GLU A 227 19.87 16.04 -6.93
CA GLU A 227 18.62 15.65 -7.62
C GLU A 227 18.79 14.39 -8.47
N CYS A 228 19.99 14.21 -9.08
CA CYS A 228 20.32 12.99 -9.81
C CYS A 228 20.40 11.79 -8.85
N ALA A 229 21.11 11.97 -7.75
CA ALA A 229 21.25 10.93 -6.74
C ALA A 229 19.89 10.53 -6.12
N ILE A 230 19.02 11.51 -5.85
CA ILE A 230 17.66 11.26 -5.38
C ILE A 230 16.87 10.46 -6.43
N ALA A 231 16.87 10.89 -7.68
CA ALA A 231 16.12 10.19 -8.73
C ALA A 231 16.63 8.77 -8.95
N GLU A 232 17.94 8.55 -8.97
CA GLU A 232 18.54 7.22 -9.12
C GLU A 232 18.26 6.29 -7.95
N GLU A 233 18.20 6.82 -6.75
CA GLU A 233 17.94 6.04 -5.55
C GLU A 233 16.47 5.68 -5.38
N TYR A 234 15.58 6.64 -5.60
CA TYR A 234 14.16 6.49 -5.26
C TYR A 234 13.28 6.08 -6.45
N VAL A 235 13.66 6.42 -7.69
CA VAL A 235 12.92 6.01 -8.90
C VAL A 235 13.52 4.70 -9.45
N THR A 236 13.15 3.59 -8.84
CA THR A 236 13.64 2.26 -9.21
C THR A 236 12.75 1.59 -10.27
N GLN A 237 13.23 0.49 -10.89
CA GLN A 237 12.42 -0.35 -11.78
C GLN A 237 11.10 -0.78 -11.11
N ALA A 238 11.17 -1.27 -9.86
CA ALA A 238 10.00 -1.70 -9.11
C ALA A 238 9.01 -0.55 -8.88
N PHE A 239 9.52 0.63 -8.53
CA PHE A 239 8.69 1.81 -8.34
C PHE A 239 7.97 2.23 -9.63
N VAL A 240 8.69 2.29 -10.76
CA VAL A 240 8.13 2.64 -12.07
C VAL A 240 7.11 1.59 -12.51
N THR A 241 7.40 0.29 -12.38
CA THR A 241 6.49 -0.80 -12.75
C THR A 241 5.20 -0.75 -11.93
N LYS A 242 5.31 -0.53 -10.62
CA LYS A 242 4.16 -0.40 -9.71
C LYS A 242 3.29 0.80 -10.07
N THR A 243 3.90 1.96 -10.25
CA THR A 243 3.17 3.19 -10.58
C THR A 243 2.55 3.09 -11.97
N ARG A 244 3.24 2.48 -12.95
CA ARG A 244 2.70 2.21 -14.28
C ARG A 244 1.44 1.34 -14.20
N ALA A 245 1.47 0.23 -13.50
CA ALA A 245 0.30 -0.64 -13.33
C ALA A 245 -0.90 0.09 -12.72
N LYS A 246 -0.66 0.95 -11.70
CA LYS A 246 -1.71 1.79 -11.12
C LYS A 246 -2.31 2.78 -12.12
N VAL A 247 -1.46 3.45 -12.89
CA VAL A 247 -1.89 4.45 -13.88
C VAL A 247 -2.67 3.78 -15.00
N GLU A 248 -2.15 2.69 -15.55
CA GLU A 248 -2.81 1.92 -16.61
C GLU A 248 -4.18 1.42 -16.16
N MET A 249 -4.28 0.86 -14.95
CA MET A 249 -5.55 0.40 -14.40
C MET A 249 -6.56 1.55 -14.25
N ALA A 250 -6.14 2.66 -13.64
CA ALA A 250 -7.02 3.81 -13.46
C ALA A 250 -7.49 4.42 -14.79
N MET A 251 -6.64 4.38 -15.82
CA MET A 251 -7.00 4.85 -17.16
C MET A 251 -7.98 3.91 -17.86
N ALA A 252 -7.75 2.60 -17.79
CA ALA A 252 -8.65 1.62 -18.40
C ALA A 252 -10.05 1.66 -17.76
N GLU A 253 -10.11 1.76 -16.46
CA GLU A 253 -11.38 1.87 -15.72
C GLU A 253 -12.13 3.16 -16.04
N GLN A 254 -11.41 4.26 -16.20
CA GLN A 254 -12.03 5.51 -16.62
C GLN A 254 -12.57 5.38 -18.05
N ALA A 255 -11.80 4.78 -18.96
CA ALA A 255 -12.22 4.58 -20.36
C ALA A 255 -13.47 3.70 -20.46
N TRP A 256 -13.55 2.61 -19.71
CA TRP A 256 -14.73 1.74 -19.70
C TRP A 256 -15.98 2.43 -19.12
N ARG A 257 -15.81 3.37 -18.20
CA ARG A 257 -16.93 4.17 -17.68
C ARG A 257 -17.41 5.22 -18.66
N ASP A 258 -16.45 5.84 -19.38
CA ASP A 258 -16.76 6.96 -20.28
C ASP A 258 -17.30 6.48 -21.65
N ASP A 259 -16.90 5.28 -22.08
CA ASP A 259 -17.33 4.69 -23.36
C ASP A 259 -17.71 3.20 -23.21
N PRO A 260 -19.02 2.88 -23.11
CA PRO A 260 -19.50 1.51 -23.02
C PRO A 260 -19.04 0.59 -24.18
N ALA A 261 -18.71 1.14 -25.35
CA ALA A 261 -18.21 0.34 -26.47
C ALA A 261 -16.86 -0.32 -26.16
N LEU A 262 -16.07 0.28 -25.27
CA LEU A 262 -14.78 -0.25 -24.85
C LEU A 262 -14.87 -1.41 -23.85
N THR A 263 -16.05 -1.68 -23.29
CA THR A 263 -16.23 -2.78 -22.31
C THR A 263 -16.03 -4.16 -22.92
N SER A 264 -16.15 -4.29 -24.25
CA SER A 264 -15.83 -5.51 -24.98
C SER A 264 -14.32 -5.72 -25.23
N MET A 265 -13.51 -4.69 -25.00
CA MET A 265 -12.05 -4.75 -25.19
C MET A 265 -11.35 -5.25 -23.93
N THR A 266 -10.27 -6.00 -24.13
CA THR A 266 -9.39 -6.40 -23.05
C THR A 266 -8.63 -5.17 -22.50
N TYR A 267 -8.20 -5.26 -21.24
CA TYR A 267 -7.36 -4.24 -20.59
C TYR A 267 -6.19 -3.78 -21.49
N LYS A 268 -5.43 -4.72 -22.07
CA LYS A 268 -4.29 -4.39 -22.94
C LYS A 268 -4.69 -3.60 -24.18
N GLN A 269 -5.81 -3.96 -24.80
CA GLN A 269 -6.32 -3.25 -25.96
C GLN A 269 -6.74 -1.81 -25.61
N VAL A 270 -7.41 -1.61 -24.49
CA VAL A 270 -7.79 -0.27 -24.02
C VAL A 270 -6.55 0.59 -23.78
N ILE A 271 -5.54 0.06 -23.07
CA ILE A 271 -4.31 0.82 -22.80
C ILE A 271 -3.54 1.15 -24.08
N GLU A 272 -3.52 0.28 -25.06
CA GLU A 272 -2.86 0.56 -26.37
C GLU A 272 -3.53 1.74 -27.08
N THR A 273 -4.86 1.83 -27.07
CA THR A 273 -5.58 2.99 -27.63
C THR A 273 -5.27 4.30 -26.90
N MET A 274 -4.90 4.23 -25.63
CA MET A 274 -4.65 5.39 -24.76
C MET A 274 -3.16 5.69 -24.54
N ARG A 275 -2.25 5.05 -25.29
CA ARG A 275 -0.80 5.15 -25.11
C ARG A 275 -0.29 6.60 -25.08
N GLY A 276 -0.83 7.47 -25.95
CA GLY A 276 -0.47 8.89 -25.98
C GLY A 276 -0.77 9.65 -24.68
N SER A 277 -1.81 9.25 -23.97
CA SER A 277 -2.20 9.83 -22.67
C SER A 277 -1.53 9.14 -21.49
N LEU A 278 -1.10 7.88 -21.65
CA LEU A 278 -0.43 7.09 -20.62
C LEU A 278 0.91 7.71 -20.22
N ILE A 279 1.74 8.08 -21.19
CA ILE A 279 3.09 8.60 -20.96
C ILE A 279 3.08 9.86 -20.08
N PRO A 280 2.37 10.95 -20.43
CA PRO A 280 2.32 12.13 -19.60
C PRO A 280 1.81 11.86 -18.18
N ARG A 281 0.79 11.01 -18.07
CA ARG A 281 0.19 10.67 -16.78
C ARG A 281 1.13 9.84 -15.92
N LEU A 282 1.84 8.87 -16.50
CA LEU A 282 2.86 8.09 -15.79
C LEU A 282 3.99 8.97 -15.27
N LEU A 283 4.55 9.84 -16.13
CA LEU A 283 5.63 10.75 -15.76
C LEU A 283 5.22 11.68 -14.60
N GLN A 284 4.01 12.20 -14.67
CA GLN A 284 3.47 13.05 -13.61
C GLN A 284 3.27 12.27 -12.32
N THR A 285 2.68 11.08 -12.38
CA THR A 285 2.38 10.28 -11.18
C THR A 285 3.66 9.79 -10.50
N VAL A 286 4.66 9.32 -11.26
CA VAL A 286 5.96 8.91 -10.70
C VAL A 286 6.63 10.08 -9.98
N TYR A 287 6.65 11.26 -10.59
CA TYR A 287 7.23 12.44 -9.96
C TYR A 287 6.45 12.86 -8.70
N GLN A 288 5.13 12.86 -8.76
CA GLN A 288 4.26 13.21 -7.64
C GLN A 288 4.46 12.23 -6.46
N GLU A 289 4.44 10.92 -6.72
CA GLU A 289 4.67 9.91 -5.68
C GLU A 289 6.10 10.01 -5.09
N LEU A 290 7.12 10.35 -5.90
CA LEU A 290 8.46 10.63 -5.40
C LEU A 290 8.47 11.80 -4.43
N VAL A 291 7.84 12.92 -4.80
CA VAL A 291 7.81 14.12 -3.95
C VAL A 291 6.96 13.90 -2.70
N ASP A 292 5.77 13.33 -2.84
CA ASP A 292 4.82 13.18 -1.73
C ASP A 292 5.25 12.11 -0.71
N GLU A 293 5.89 11.03 -1.18
CA GLU A 293 6.20 9.90 -0.30
C GLU A 293 7.66 9.88 0.19
N GLU A 294 8.60 10.47 -0.56
CA GLU A 294 10.03 10.31 -0.29
C GLU A 294 10.75 11.58 0.15
N THR A 295 10.08 12.76 0.12
CA THR A 295 10.73 14.04 0.45
C THR A 295 11.37 14.03 1.83
N ALA A 296 10.67 13.59 2.86
CA ALA A 296 11.24 13.57 4.22
C ALA A 296 12.49 12.67 4.30
N ALA A 297 12.46 11.52 3.62
CA ALA A 297 13.57 10.57 3.61
C ALA A 297 14.80 11.13 2.90
N PHE A 298 14.65 11.73 1.72
CA PHE A 298 15.81 12.24 1.01
C PHE A 298 16.34 13.57 1.58
N VAL A 299 15.49 14.42 2.16
CA VAL A 299 15.92 15.63 2.87
C VAL A 299 16.78 15.24 4.07
N LYS A 300 16.31 14.33 4.94
CA LYS A 300 17.08 13.82 6.08
C LYS A 300 18.42 13.19 5.64
N LYS A 301 18.39 12.34 4.61
CA LYS A 301 19.59 11.62 4.13
C LYS A 301 20.67 12.56 3.57
N HIS A 302 20.27 13.59 2.85
CA HIS A 302 21.19 14.54 2.23
C HIS A 302 21.47 15.76 3.10
N LYS A 303 21.08 15.76 4.39
CA LYS A 303 21.33 16.81 5.38
C LYS A 303 20.78 18.17 4.94
N ASP A 304 19.48 18.24 4.72
CA ASP A 304 18.74 19.43 4.31
C ASP A 304 19.31 20.09 3.03
N PRO A 305 19.39 19.39 1.90
CA PRO A 305 19.95 19.93 0.69
C PRO A 305 19.04 20.99 0.06
N THR A 306 19.62 21.95 -0.62
CA THR A 306 18.84 22.80 -1.52
C THR A 306 18.50 22.01 -2.77
N ILE A 307 17.21 21.73 -2.99
CA ILE A 307 16.73 20.92 -4.09
C ILE A 307 16.11 21.80 -5.19
N ASN A 308 16.60 21.63 -6.41
CA ASN A 308 15.96 22.19 -7.59
C ASN A 308 14.92 21.20 -8.13
N PHE A 309 13.65 21.41 -7.81
CA PHE A 309 12.56 20.53 -8.21
C PHE A 309 12.39 20.39 -9.74
N LYS A 310 12.79 21.39 -10.54
CA LYS A 310 12.80 21.28 -12.00
C LYS A 310 13.85 20.27 -12.48
N LYS A 311 15.05 20.27 -11.86
CA LYS A 311 16.09 19.28 -12.15
C LYS A 311 15.68 17.90 -11.63
N LEU A 312 15.14 17.80 -10.43
CA LEU A 312 14.64 16.54 -9.87
C LEU A 312 13.62 15.90 -10.81
N ARG A 313 12.65 16.69 -11.32
CA ARG A 313 11.68 16.21 -12.30
C ARG A 313 12.33 15.71 -13.59
N ALA A 314 13.35 16.40 -14.10
CA ALA A 314 14.06 15.99 -15.32
C ALA A 314 14.80 14.64 -15.12
N PHE A 315 15.46 14.45 -13.98
CA PHE A 315 16.11 13.17 -13.65
C PHE A 315 15.10 12.05 -13.40
N THR A 316 13.96 12.34 -12.75
CA THR A 316 12.85 11.39 -12.60
C THR A 316 12.35 10.90 -13.96
N ILE A 317 12.15 11.81 -14.92
CA ILE A 317 11.76 11.45 -16.30
C ILE A 317 12.80 10.57 -16.96
N ALA A 318 14.09 10.87 -16.77
CA ALA A 318 15.17 10.04 -17.33
C ALA A 318 15.14 8.60 -16.75
N GLN A 319 14.89 8.45 -15.44
CA GLN A 319 14.75 7.12 -14.84
C GLN A 319 13.51 6.38 -15.33
N VAL A 320 12.36 7.04 -15.50
CA VAL A 320 11.17 6.40 -16.09
C VAL A 320 11.44 5.91 -17.50
N LYS A 321 12.09 6.71 -18.35
CA LYS A 321 12.49 6.30 -19.71
C LYS A 321 13.41 5.07 -19.69
N LYS A 322 14.35 5.02 -18.73
CA LYS A 322 15.26 3.89 -18.56
C LYS A 322 14.51 2.61 -18.17
N PHE A 323 13.49 2.70 -17.34
CA PHE A 323 12.80 1.54 -16.77
C PHE A 323 11.50 1.15 -17.48
N ALA A 324 10.99 1.98 -18.38
CA ALA A 324 9.85 1.68 -19.23
C ALA A 324 10.15 2.07 -20.70
N PRO A 325 11.23 1.54 -21.31
CA PRO A 325 11.66 1.94 -22.65
C PRO A 325 10.64 1.59 -23.75
N ASP A 326 9.76 0.64 -23.47
CA ASP A 326 8.67 0.22 -24.37
C ASP A 326 7.62 1.31 -24.59
N LEU A 327 7.58 2.35 -23.78
CA LEU A 327 6.64 3.46 -23.89
C LEU A 327 7.19 4.62 -24.73
N PHE A 328 8.49 4.73 -24.89
CA PHE A 328 9.18 5.84 -25.57
C PHE A 328 9.89 5.33 -26.84
#